data_a81ae38dcca2f6dacc436eac47d5236e
#
_entry.id   a81ae38dcca2f6dacc436eac47d5236e
#
_cell.length_a   1.000
_cell.length_b   1.000
_cell.length_c   1.000
_cell.angle_alpha   90.00
_cell.angle_beta   90.00
_cell.angle_gamma   90.00
#
_symmetry.space_group_name_H-M   'P 1'
#
loop_
_entity.id
_entity.type
_entity.pdbx_description
1 polymer ?
#
loop_
_entity_poly.entity_id
_entity_poly.type
_entity_poly.pdbx_seq_one_letter_code
_entity_poly.pdbx_strand_id
1 'polypeptide(L)'
;MPMTIGELRQLQSLPLEAKVNRSFRVIRDWYDHWNGNVYIAFSGGKDSTVMLHLVMEQRPDIPAVCVQSELDYPDNIEIVERATKELSVNLILLHPEASPWEILKKHGGPFGQVNVASSELDKKCFYEPINRAVEQYGFDAVFLGLRAEESRARLMNRRVRGLSYRQKVGMQVFTPLGDWTGRDVFAYLVTRNLPINQVYNKVKFHPEPERIREGWWLPGDFSASRGS
;
A
#
# COMPACT_ATOMS: atom_id res chain seq x y z
N MET A 1 20.48 -9.48 14.81
CA MET A 1 20.88 -10.12 13.53
C MET A 1 19.69 -10.02 12.56
N PRO A 2 19.93 -9.86 11.25
CA PRO A 2 18.84 -9.92 10.27
C PRO A 2 18.14 -11.27 10.29
N MET A 3 16.83 -11.27 10.11
CA MET A 3 16.03 -12.49 10.00
C MET A 3 16.48 -13.35 8.82
N THR A 4 16.59 -14.65 9.02
CA THR A 4 16.90 -15.61 7.95
C THR A 4 15.68 -15.85 7.04
N ILE A 5 15.91 -16.39 5.85
CA ILE A 5 14.80 -16.81 4.95
C ILE A 5 13.99 -17.95 5.60
N GLY A 6 14.65 -18.85 6.33
CA GLY A 6 13.97 -19.95 7.03
C GLY A 6 12.99 -19.45 8.08
N GLU A 7 13.41 -18.51 8.93
CA GLU A 7 12.55 -17.88 9.94
C GLU A 7 11.36 -17.15 9.30
N LEU A 8 11.59 -16.41 8.21
CA LEU A 8 10.48 -15.76 7.50
C LEU A 8 9.48 -16.78 6.94
N ARG A 9 9.97 -17.87 6.33
CA ARG A 9 9.09 -18.94 5.81
C ARG A 9 8.28 -19.61 6.92
N GLN A 10 8.84 -19.79 8.11
CA GLN A 10 8.10 -20.27 9.27
C GLN A 10 6.96 -19.30 9.66
N LEU A 11 7.22 -18.00 9.68
CA LEU A 11 6.18 -17.00 9.92
C LEU A 11 5.12 -16.99 8.82
N GLN A 12 5.52 -17.14 7.56
CA GLN A 12 4.61 -17.22 6.42
C GLN A 12 3.77 -18.52 6.39
N SER A 13 4.22 -19.58 7.05
CA SER A 13 3.47 -20.83 7.15
C SER A 13 2.48 -20.91 8.31
N LEU A 14 2.45 -19.89 9.19
CA LEU A 14 1.47 -19.83 10.27
C LEU A 14 0.03 -19.79 9.73
N PRO A 15 -0.94 -20.36 10.46
CA PRO A 15 -2.36 -20.19 10.16
C PRO A 15 -2.77 -18.72 10.10
N LEU A 16 -3.76 -18.39 9.26
CA LEU A 16 -4.23 -17.02 9.04
C LEU A 16 -4.56 -16.31 10.36
N GLU A 17 -5.34 -16.94 11.25
CA GLU A 17 -5.72 -16.32 12.52
C GLU A 17 -4.52 -16.04 13.45
N ALA A 18 -3.47 -16.86 13.40
CA ALA A 18 -2.24 -16.59 14.13
C ALA A 18 -1.52 -15.35 13.59
N LYS A 19 -1.53 -15.14 12.27
CA LYS A 19 -0.99 -13.94 11.62
C LYS A 19 -1.83 -12.71 11.93
N VAL A 20 -3.15 -12.81 11.93
CA VAL A 20 -4.08 -11.75 12.34
C VAL A 20 -3.79 -11.30 13.76
N ASN A 21 -3.76 -12.25 14.71
CA ASN A 21 -3.46 -11.96 16.12
C ASN A 21 -2.08 -11.34 16.31
N ARG A 22 -1.12 -11.73 15.48
CA ARG A 22 0.21 -11.15 15.48
C ARG A 22 0.18 -9.70 14.97
N SER A 23 -0.53 -9.44 13.87
CA SER A 23 -0.69 -8.09 13.34
C SER A 23 -1.39 -7.15 14.32
N PHE A 24 -2.43 -7.63 15.00
CA PHE A 24 -3.13 -6.85 16.04
C PHE A 24 -2.22 -6.46 17.21
N ARG A 25 -1.39 -7.39 17.69
CA ARG A 25 -0.42 -7.06 18.76
C ARG A 25 0.54 -5.97 18.30
N VAL A 26 1.10 -6.14 17.12
CA VAL A 26 2.05 -5.18 16.56
C VAL A 26 1.41 -3.80 16.36
N ILE A 27 0.16 -3.73 15.85
CA ILE A 27 -0.56 -2.48 15.66
C ILE A 27 -0.76 -1.77 17.00
N ARG A 28 -1.20 -2.47 18.05
CA ARG A 28 -1.41 -1.88 19.37
C ARG A 28 -0.11 -1.37 19.98
N ASP A 29 0.91 -2.22 20.01
CA ASP A 29 2.21 -1.87 20.60
C ASP A 29 2.81 -0.60 19.93
N TRP A 30 2.67 -0.48 18.63
CA TRP A 30 3.18 0.68 17.91
C TRP A 30 2.32 1.92 18.09
N TYR A 31 1.01 1.77 18.11
CA TYR A 31 0.10 2.87 18.37
C TYR A 31 0.35 3.47 19.76
N ASP A 32 0.42 2.64 20.79
CA ASP A 32 0.64 3.09 22.16
C ASP A 32 1.99 3.81 22.29
N HIS A 33 3.02 3.34 21.57
CA HIS A 33 4.33 3.96 21.55
C HIS A 33 4.34 5.33 20.84
N TRP A 34 3.57 5.50 19.75
CA TRP A 34 3.49 6.74 18.95
C TRP A 34 2.36 7.68 19.40
N ASN A 35 1.63 7.33 20.44
CA ASN A 35 0.55 8.15 21.02
C ASN A 35 -0.45 8.67 19.96
N GLY A 36 -0.66 7.92 18.90
CA GLY A 36 -1.69 8.15 17.91
C GLY A 36 -1.37 9.09 16.75
N ASN A 37 -0.16 9.64 16.65
CA ASN A 37 0.19 10.54 15.55
C ASN A 37 0.56 9.78 14.26
N VAL A 38 -0.33 8.90 13.83
CA VAL A 38 -0.14 7.96 12.74
C VAL A 38 -1.33 7.98 11.77
N TYR A 39 -1.09 7.65 10.50
CA TYR A 39 -2.14 7.43 9.51
C TYR A 39 -2.01 6.07 8.83
N ILE A 40 -3.07 5.62 8.16
CA ILE A 40 -3.10 4.43 7.33
C ILE A 40 -2.97 4.84 5.88
N ALA A 41 -1.96 4.37 5.15
CA ALA A 41 -1.89 4.57 3.71
C ALA A 41 -2.87 3.63 3.01
N PHE A 42 -3.89 4.20 2.40
CA PHE A 42 -4.95 3.48 1.72
C PHE A 42 -4.96 3.79 0.23
N SER A 43 -4.87 2.78 -0.61
CA SER A 43 -4.80 2.93 -2.08
C SER A 43 -5.88 2.12 -2.82
N GLY A 44 -6.89 1.58 -2.12
CA GLY A 44 -7.89 0.70 -2.74
C GLY A 44 -7.37 -0.68 -3.19
N GLY A 45 -6.07 -0.95 -3.02
CA GLY A 45 -5.49 -2.25 -3.32
C GLY A 45 -5.78 -3.28 -2.22
N LYS A 46 -5.74 -4.58 -2.54
CA LYS A 46 -6.05 -5.68 -1.61
C LYS A 46 -5.28 -5.61 -0.28
N ASP A 47 -3.99 -5.31 -0.35
CA ASP A 47 -3.12 -5.26 0.84
C ASP A 47 -3.45 -4.05 1.72
N SER A 48 -3.67 -2.89 1.11
CA SER A 48 -4.07 -1.68 1.84
C SER A 48 -5.48 -1.79 2.44
N THR A 49 -6.39 -2.52 1.79
CA THR A 49 -7.73 -2.81 2.34
C THR A 49 -7.65 -3.72 3.56
N VAL A 50 -6.83 -4.77 3.53
CA VAL A 50 -6.59 -5.62 4.71
C VAL A 50 -5.94 -4.82 5.83
N MET A 51 -4.93 -3.99 5.53
CA MET A 51 -4.29 -3.14 6.53
C MET A 51 -5.26 -2.15 7.15
N LEU A 52 -6.07 -1.49 6.32
CA LEU A 52 -7.12 -0.58 6.77
C LEU A 52 -8.05 -1.26 7.77
N HIS A 53 -8.61 -2.42 7.41
CA HIS A 53 -9.53 -3.16 8.27
C HIS A 53 -8.87 -3.60 9.58
N LEU A 54 -7.65 -4.16 9.54
CA LEU A 54 -6.94 -4.58 10.74
C LEU A 54 -6.68 -3.41 11.72
N VAL A 55 -6.33 -2.24 11.20
CA VAL A 55 -6.12 -1.06 12.05
C VAL A 55 -7.45 -0.56 12.58
N MET A 56 -8.49 -0.45 11.74
CA MET A 56 -9.83 0.01 12.14
C MET A 56 -10.46 -0.87 13.23
N GLU A 57 -10.25 -2.20 13.20
CA GLU A 57 -10.74 -3.10 14.27
C GLU A 57 -10.09 -2.82 15.63
N GLN A 58 -8.91 -2.23 15.65
CA GLN A 58 -8.19 -1.90 16.89
C GLN A 58 -8.32 -0.41 17.25
N ARG A 59 -8.29 0.44 16.25
CA ARG A 59 -8.22 1.89 16.39
C ARG A 59 -9.01 2.58 15.27
N PRO A 60 -10.33 2.66 15.40
CA PRO A 60 -11.22 3.28 14.40
C PRO A 60 -11.02 4.80 14.27
N ASP A 61 -10.32 5.42 15.21
CA ASP A 61 -10.00 6.84 15.24
C ASP A 61 -8.81 7.24 14.34
N ILE A 62 -7.98 6.28 13.91
CA ILE A 62 -6.83 6.57 13.04
C ILE A 62 -7.32 6.93 11.63
N PRO A 63 -6.91 8.09 11.07
CA PRO A 63 -7.30 8.48 9.72
C PRO A 63 -6.61 7.63 8.67
N ALA A 64 -7.31 7.36 7.57
CA ALA A 64 -6.72 6.83 6.36
C ALA A 64 -6.40 7.97 5.38
N VAL A 65 -5.26 7.89 4.71
CA VAL A 65 -4.83 8.84 3.68
C VAL A 65 -4.78 8.12 2.35
N CYS A 66 -5.48 8.66 1.36
CA CYS A 66 -5.48 8.18 -0.01
C CYS A 66 -5.07 9.31 -0.96
N VAL A 67 -4.12 9.04 -1.83
CA VAL A 67 -3.81 9.93 -2.96
C VAL A 67 -4.56 9.42 -4.18
N GLN A 68 -5.33 10.29 -4.81
CA GLN A 68 -6.10 10.01 -6.01
C GLN A 68 -5.69 10.98 -7.12
N SER A 69 -5.36 10.45 -8.28
CA SER A 69 -4.94 11.23 -9.44
C SER A 69 -5.85 10.97 -10.65
N GLU A 70 -5.69 11.79 -11.69
CA GLU A 70 -6.40 11.62 -12.97
C GLU A 70 -6.01 10.33 -13.72
N LEU A 71 -4.95 9.62 -13.29
CA LEU A 71 -4.50 8.35 -13.87
C LEU A 71 -5.10 7.13 -13.19
N ASP A 72 -5.82 7.29 -12.09
CA ASP A 72 -6.44 6.17 -11.40
C ASP A 72 -7.56 5.54 -12.22
N TYR A 73 -7.62 4.22 -12.20
CA TYR A 73 -8.75 3.50 -12.79
C TYR A 73 -10.07 3.86 -12.08
N PRO A 74 -11.19 3.95 -12.82
CA PRO A 74 -12.52 4.12 -12.22
C PRO A 74 -12.81 3.07 -11.14
N ASP A 75 -12.43 1.80 -11.36
CA ASP A 75 -12.54 0.73 -10.36
C ASP A 75 -11.78 1.04 -9.06
N ASN A 76 -10.66 1.79 -9.16
CA ASN A 76 -9.89 2.18 -7.97
C ASN A 76 -10.59 3.28 -7.18
N ILE A 77 -11.21 4.23 -7.87
CA ILE A 77 -12.03 5.27 -7.25
C ILE A 77 -13.23 4.64 -6.54
N GLU A 78 -13.98 3.78 -7.25
CA GLU A 78 -15.14 3.07 -6.72
C GLU A 78 -14.82 2.26 -5.47
N ILE A 79 -13.70 1.51 -5.46
CA ILE A 79 -13.33 0.69 -4.31
C ILE A 79 -12.94 1.54 -3.09
N VAL A 80 -12.27 2.68 -3.30
CA VAL A 80 -11.92 3.60 -2.22
C VAL A 80 -13.20 4.18 -1.60
N GLU A 81 -14.15 4.65 -2.41
CA GLU A 81 -15.44 5.17 -1.93
C GLU A 81 -16.24 4.11 -1.19
N ARG A 82 -16.35 2.90 -1.77
CA ARG A 82 -17.08 1.79 -1.18
C ARG A 82 -16.48 1.35 0.16
N ALA A 83 -15.16 1.13 0.21
CA ALA A 83 -14.48 0.73 1.43
C ALA A 83 -14.60 1.81 2.53
N THR A 84 -14.49 3.07 2.16
CA THR A 84 -14.65 4.20 3.09
C THR A 84 -16.04 4.20 3.72
N LYS A 85 -17.08 3.97 2.91
CA LYS A 85 -18.46 3.92 3.37
C LYS A 85 -18.77 2.69 4.21
N GLU A 86 -18.40 1.50 3.72
CA GLU A 86 -18.69 0.22 4.38
C GLU A 86 -17.96 0.08 5.72
N LEU A 87 -16.74 0.58 5.83
CA LEU A 87 -15.92 0.51 7.03
C LEU A 87 -15.98 1.77 7.90
N SER A 88 -16.79 2.78 7.51
CA SER A 88 -16.92 4.06 8.24
C SER A 88 -15.56 4.75 8.50
N VAL A 89 -14.71 4.81 7.47
CA VAL A 89 -13.33 5.30 7.59
C VAL A 89 -13.28 6.83 7.62
N ASN A 90 -12.49 7.39 8.53
CA ASN A 90 -12.09 8.79 8.46
C ASN A 90 -11.05 8.95 7.34
N LEU A 91 -11.50 9.23 6.11
CA LEU A 91 -10.66 9.32 4.92
C LEU A 91 -10.21 10.76 4.65
N ILE A 92 -8.90 10.95 4.57
CA ILE A 92 -8.27 12.16 4.02
C ILE A 92 -7.92 11.86 2.55
N LEU A 93 -8.71 12.40 1.64
CA LEU A 93 -8.49 12.25 0.20
C LEU A 93 -7.61 13.38 -0.30
N LEU A 94 -6.50 13.06 -0.92
CA LEU A 94 -5.51 14.00 -1.44
C LEU A 94 -5.49 13.95 -2.97
N HIS A 95 -5.37 15.11 -3.57
CA HIS A 95 -5.13 15.25 -5.01
C HIS A 95 -3.79 15.94 -5.25
N PRO A 96 -3.00 15.49 -6.26
CA PRO A 96 -1.80 16.20 -6.65
C PRO A 96 -2.15 17.58 -7.23
N GLU A 97 -1.30 18.57 -6.98
CA GLU A 97 -1.42 19.89 -7.59
C GLU A 97 -0.97 19.89 -9.05
N ALA A 98 -0.05 19.00 -9.40
CA ALA A 98 0.44 18.84 -10.76
C ALA A 98 -0.45 17.85 -11.54
N SER A 99 -0.82 18.22 -12.78
CA SER A 99 -1.49 17.28 -13.67
C SER A 99 -0.52 16.21 -14.17
N PRO A 100 -0.82 14.93 -13.94
CA PRO A 100 0.00 13.84 -14.44
C PRO A 100 0.01 13.80 -15.98
N TRP A 101 -1.05 14.25 -16.65
CA TRP A 101 -1.10 14.34 -18.11
C TRP A 101 -0.15 15.38 -18.67
N GLU A 102 0.05 16.51 -17.99
CA GLU A 102 1.03 17.52 -18.39
C GLU A 102 2.46 17.00 -18.23
N ILE A 103 2.73 16.26 -17.16
CA ILE A 103 4.02 15.60 -16.95
C ILE A 103 4.30 14.61 -18.07
N LEU A 104 3.34 13.75 -18.41
CA LEU A 104 3.48 12.79 -19.50
C LEU A 104 3.72 13.50 -20.84
N LYS A 105 2.94 14.54 -21.15
CA LYS A 105 3.11 15.36 -22.37
C LYS A 105 4.51 15.95 -22.48
N LYS A 106 5.04 16.52 -21.41
CA LYS A 106 6.37 17.10 -21.33
C LYS A 106 7.48 16.10 -21.69
N HIS A 107 7.29 14.83 -21.37
CA HIS A 107 8.25 13.75 -21.62
C HIS A 107 7.96 12.91 -22.87
N GLY A 108 7.16 13.41 -23.79
CA GLY A 108 6.86 12.75 -25.08
C GLY A 108 5.64 11.83 -25.05
N GLY A 109 4.76 12.02 -24.07
CA GLY A 109 3.54 11.24 -23.92
C GLY A 109 3.73 9.86 -23.28
N PRO A 110 2.70 8.99 -23.30
CA PRO A 110 2.75 7.67 -22.68
C PRO A 110 3.83 6.74 -23.29
N PHE A 111 4.31 7.05 -24.50
CA PHE A 111 5.33 6.29 -25.23
C PHE A 111 6.71 6.95 -25.23
N GLY A 112 6.88 8.03 -24.47
CA GLY A 112 8.10 8.82 -24.43
C GLY A 112 9.16 8.31 -23.45
N GLN A 113 9.85 9.22 -22.77
CA GLN A 113 10.88 8.91 -21.78
C GLN A 113 10.27 8.41 -20.46
N VAL A 114 9.75 7.19 -20.47
CA VAL A 114 8.96 6.58 -19.37
C VAL A 114 9.67 6.68 -18.01
N ASN A 115 10.97 6.38 -17.93
CA ASN A 115 11.71 6.41 -16.67
C ASN A 115 11.80 7.83 -16.06
N VAL A 116 11.95 8.86 -16.90
CA VAL A 116 12.04 10.25 -16.44
C VAL A 116 10.66 10.75 -16.03
N ALA A 117 9.64 10.46 -16.84
CA ALA A 117 8.25 10.78 -16.53
C ALA A 117 7.81 10.09 -15.23
N SER A 118 8.13 8.81 -15.03
CA SER A 118 7.81 8.06 -13.83
C SER A 118 8.40 8.69 -12.56
N SER A 119 9.68 9.11 -12.62
CA SER A 119 10.31 9.79 -11.47
C SER A 119 9.67 11.14 -11.13
N GLU A 120 9.22 11.92 -12.15
CA GLU A 120 8.53 13.19 -11.92
C GLU A 120 7.09 12.97 -11.42
N LEU A 121 6.39 11.96 -11.95
CA LEU A 121 5.07 11.53 -11.48
C LEU A 121 5.11 11.10 -10.01
N ASP A 122 6.07 10.23 -9.63
CA ASP A 122 6.24 9.83 -8.25
C ASP A 122 6.43 11.02 -7.32
N LYS A 123 7.29 11.98 -7.71
CA LYS A 123 7.57 13.15 -6.88
C LYS A 123 6.38 14.08 -6.74
N LYS A 124 5.71 14.42 -7.87
CA LYS A 124 4.69 15.47 -7.90
C LYS A 124 3.27 14.95 -7.70
N CYS A 125 3.00 13.70 -8.12
CA CYS A 125 1.65 13.16 -8.04
C CYS A 125 1.44 12.16 -6.90
N PHE A 126 2.53 11.70 -6.25
CA PHE A 126 2.43 10.78 -5.13
C PHE A 126 3.09 11.34 -3.85
N TYR A 127 4.37 11.68 -3.88
CA TYR A 127 5.07 12.12 -2.66
C TYR A 127 4.70 13.53 -2.23
N GLU A 128 4.47 14.45 -3.15
CA GLU A 128 4.09 15.84 -2.80
C GLU A 128 2.78 15.89 -1.99
N PRO A 129 1.65 15.28 -2.46
CA PRO A 129 0.41 15.30 -1.67
C PRO A 129 0.57 14.68 -0.28
N ILE A 130 1.33 13.59 -0.17
CA ILE A 130 1.60 12.93 1.11
C ILE A 130 2.40 13.86 2.03
N ASN A 131 3.47 14.47 1.53
CA ASN A 131 4.30 15.39 2.33
C ASN A 131 3.48 16.58 2.84
N ARG A 132 2.63 17.15 2.00
CA ARG A 132 1.71 18.23 2.37
C ARG A 132 0.74 17.79 3.47
N ALA A 133 0.17 16.59 3.39
CA ALA A 133 -0.67 16.06 4.45
C ALA A 133 0.13 15.80 5.75
N VAL A 134 1.34 15.25 5.64
CA VAL A 134 2.22 15.05 6.80
C VAL A 134 2.50 16.36 7.53
N GLU A 135 2.80 17.43 6.80
CA GLU A 135 3.02 18.75 7.38
C GLU A 135 1.74 19.34 7.98
N GLN A 136 0.62 19.25 7.25
CA GLN A 136 -0.66 19.82 7.65
C GLN A 136 -1.24 19.16 8.90
N TYR A 137 -1.16 17.85 9.00
CA TYR A 137 -1.74 17.06 10.09
C TYR A 137 -0.72 16.66 11.16
N GLY A 138 0.56 16.93 10.93
CA GLY A 138 1.63 16.61 11.87
C GLY A 138 1.90 15.12 12.02
N PHE A 139 1.67 14.30 10.99
CA PHE A 139 1.94 12.86 11.04
C PHE A 139 3.44 12.57 11.12
N ASP A 140 3.83 11.68 12.02
CA ASP A 140 5.21 11.21 12.18
C ASP A 140 5.37 9.71 11.92
N ALA A 141 4.25 9.01 11.72
CA ALA A 141 4.23 7.58 11.45
C ALA A 141 3.13 7.18 10.43
N VAL A 142 3.32 6.02 9.79
CA VAL A 142 2.38 5.45 8.81
C VAL A 142 2.28 3.94 8.88
N PHE A 143 1.07 3.40 8.78
CA PHE A 143 0.82 1.99 8.51
C PHE A 143 0.74 1.73 7.00
N LEU A 144 1.61 0.84 6.50
CA LEU A 144 1.67 0.42 5.09
C LEU A 144 1.33 -1.07 4.94
N GLY A 145 0.44 -1.39 4.00
CA GLY A 145 0.11 -2.75 3.62
C GLY A 145 1.19 -3.43 2.78
N LEU A 146 2.46 -3.40 3.20
CA LEU A 146 3.58 -4.00 2.47
C LEU A 146 3.89 -5.40 2.97
N ARG A 147 4.18 -6.32 2.02
CA ARG A 147 4.53 -7.72 2.30
C ARG A 147 5.91 -8.06 1.74
N ALA A 148 6.65 -8.91 2.44
CA ALA A 148 7.97 -9.38 2.00
C ALA A 148 7.92 -10.14 0.65
N GLU A 149 6.78 -10.79 0.36
CA GLU A 149 6.58 -11.59 -0.85
C GLU A 149 6.53 -10.76 -2.14
N GLU A 150 6.14 -9.50 -2.08
CA GLU A 150 5.85 -8.68 -3.25
C GLU A 150 7.09 -8.31 -4.10
N SER A 151 8.27 -8.24 -3.49
CA SER A 151 9.52 -7.96 -4.22
C SER A 151 10.77 -8.31 -3.40
N ARG A 152 11.90 -8.47 -4.11
CA ARG A 152 13.21 -8.68 -3.45
C ARG A 152 13.58 -7.53 -2.51
N ALA A 153 13.27 -6.29 -2.88
CA ALA A 153 13.54 -5.12 -2.05
C ALA A 153 12.72 -5.17 -0.75
N ARG A 154 11.42 -5.52 -0.82
CA ARG A 154 10.55 -5.66 0.36
C ARG A 154 10.97 -6.84 1.23
N LEU A 155 11.36 -7.97 0.62
CA LEU A 155 11.94 -9.11 1.31
C LEU A 155 13.19 -8.71 2.12
N MET A 156 14.14 -8.02 1.47
CA MET A 156 15.35 -7.56 2.15
C MET A 156 15.05 -6.54 3.25
N ASN A 157 14.15 -5.59 2.98
CA ASN A 157 13.73 -4.62 3.98
C ASN A 157 13.13 -5.30 5.22
N ARG A 158 12.20 -6.26 5.03
CA ARG A 158 11.60 -7.04 6.11
C ARG A 158 12.64 -7.82 6.91
N ARG A 159 13.59 -8.47 6.25
CA ARG A 159 14.65 -9.26 6.93
C ARG A 159 15.62 -8.41 7.72
N VAL A 160 15.98 -7.24 7.22
CA VAL A 160 17.01 -6.38 7.82
C VAL A 160 16.43 -5.40 8.84
N ARG A 161 15.29 -4.79 8.53
CA ARG A 161 14.70 -3.71 9.32
C ARG A 161 13.51 -4.13 10.19
N GLY A 162 13.02 -5.35 9.99
CA GLY A 162 11.85 -5.84 10.72
C GLY A 162 10.52 -5.35 10.15
N LEU A 163 9.50 -5.26 11.00
CA LEU A 163 8.17 -4.76 10.66
C LEU A 163 8.04 -3.25 10.89
N SER A 164 9.06 -2.63 11.43
CA SER A 164 9.12 -1.19 11.72
C SER A 164 10.47 -0.62 11.34
N TYR A 165 10.47 0.52 10.67
CA TYR A 165 11.70 1.22 10.31
C TYR A 165 11.45 2.72 10.07
N ARG A 166 12.50 3.52 10.27
CA ARG A 166 12.48 4.94 9.99
C ARG A 166 12.96 5.23 8.57
N GLN A 167 12.21 6.01 7.82
CA GLN A 167 12.64 6.53 6.52
C GLN A 167 13.68 7.63 6.68
N LYS A 168 14.41 7.92 5.59
CA LYS A 168 15.41 9.01 5.59
C LYS A 168 14.80 10.38 5.89
N VAL A 169 13.55 10.59 5.50
CA VAL A 169 12.78 11.82 5.76
C VAL A 169 12.23 11.92 7.19
N GLY A 170 12.52 10.94 8.05
CA GLY A 170 12.12 10.98 9.46
C GLY A 170 10.82 10.23 9.78
N MET A 171 9.99 9.91 8.80
CA MET A 171 8.73 9.17 8.98
C MET A 171 8.99 7.75 9.48
N GLN A 172 8.29 7.34 10.52
CA GLN A 172 8.28 5.95 10.98
C GLN A 172 7.28 5.12 10.16
N VAL A 173 7.71 3.97 9.68
CA VAL A 173 6.89 3.07 8.86
C VAL A 173 6.63 1.79 9.60
N PHE A 174 5.37 1.35 9.60
CA PHE A 174 4.94 0.09 10.18
C PHE A 174 4.31 -0.79 9.10
N THR A 175 4.75 -2.05 9.04
CA THR A 175 4.30 -3.03 8.03
C THR A 175 3.80 -4.32 8.67
N PRO A 176 2.68 -4.31 9.42
CA PRO A 176 2.17 -5.48 10.13
C PRO A 176 1.85 -6.68 9.24
N LEU A 177 1.64 -6.45 7.93
CA LEU A 177 1.45 -7.51 6.93
C LEU A 177 2.78 -8.08 6.39
N GLY A 178 3.94 -7.64 6.90
CA GLY A 178 5.24 -8.01 6.34
C GLY A 178 5.51 -9.52 6.21
N ASP A 179 4.88 -10.32 7.08
CA ASP A 179 5.01 -11.79 7.09
C ASP A 179 3.85 -12.52 6.37
N TRP A 180 2.88 -11.78 5.80
CA TRP A 180 1.75 -12.37 5.10
C TRP A 180 2.09 -12.75 3.65
N THR A 181 1.41 -13.79 3.15
CA THR A 181 1.42 -14.14 1.73
C THR A 181 0.25 -13.51 0.99
N GLY A 182 0.29 -13.48 -0.35
CA GLY A 182 -0.86 -13.03 -1.16
C GLY A 182 -2.10 -13.88 -0.92
N ARG A 183 -1.91 -15.19 -0.67
CA ARG A 183 -2.99 -16.11 -0.31
C ARG A 183 -3.67 -15.73 1.00
N ASP A 184 -2.90 -15.32 2.02
CA ASP A 184 -3.44 -14.87 3.30
C ASP A 184 -4.30 -13.62 3.13
N VAL A 185 -3.82 -12.67 2.31
CA VAL A 185 -4.55 -11.42 2.03
C VAL A 185 -5.91 -11.71 1.38
N PHE A 186 -5.95 -12.53 0.34
CA PHE A 186 -7.23 -12.90 -0.29
C PHE A 186 -8.11 -13.74 0.65
N ALA A 187 -7.55 -14.67 1.41
CA ALA A 187 -8.31 -15.43 2.39
C ALA A 187 -8.95 -14.51 3.45
N TYR A 188 -8.21 -13.51 3.93
CA TYR A 188 -8.72 -12.53 4.88
C TYR A 188 -9.86 -11.69 4.29
N LEU A 189 -9.68 -11.16 3.09
CA LEU A 189 -10.71 -10.37 2.39
C LEU A 189 -12.01 -11.15 2.25
N VAL A 190 -11.92 -12.41 1.79
CA VAL A 190 -13.09 -13.26 1.58
C VAL A 190 -13.75 -13.65 2.89
N THR A 191 -12.98 -14.08 3.90
CA THR A 191 -13.53 -14.54 5.17
C THR A 191 -14.15 -13.43 6.01
N ARG A 192 -13.71 -12.19 5.81
CA ARG A 192 -14.27 -10.99 6.48
C ARG A 192 -15.27 -10.23 5.60
N ASN A 193 -15.60 -10.76 4.41
CA ASN A 193 -16.51 -10.14 3.44
C ASN A 193 -16.15 -8.67 3.13
N LEU A 194 -14.84 -8.41 2.96
CA LEU A 194 -14.34 -7.08 2.68
C LEU A 194 -14.44 -6.73 1.20
N PRO A 195 -14.54 -5.45 0.86
CA PRO A 195 -14.57 -5.01 -0.52
C PRO A 195 -13.27 -5.37 -1.24
N ILE A 196 -13.39 -5.98 -2.41
CA ILE A 196 -12.28 -6.36 -3.29
C ILE A 196 -12.37 -5.54 -4.58
N ASN A 197 -11.26 -4.94 -4.99
CA ASN A 197 -11.18 -4.19 -6.23
C ASN A 197 -11.46 -5.11 -7.43
N GLN A 198 -12.39 -4.71 -8.30
CA GLN A 198 -12.79 -5.49 -9.46
C GLN A 198 -11.67 -5.66 -10.50
N VAL A 199 -10.65 -4.82 -10.45
CA VAL A 199 -9.47 -4.96 -11.32
C VAL A 199 -8.82 -6.34 -11.20
N TYR A 200 -8.85 -6.97 -10.04
CA TYR A 200 -8.31 -8.32 -9.85
C TYR A 200 -9.06 -9.39 -10.63
N ASN A 201 -10.34 -9.18 -10.93
CA ASN A 201 -11.14 -10.08 -11.76
C ASN A 201 -10.87 -9.88 -13.26
N LYS A 202 -10.46 -8.68 -13.67
CA LYS A 202 -10.19 -8.33 -15.08
C LYS A 202 -8.86 -8.87 -15.57
N VAL A 203 -7.95 -9.21 -14.67
CA VAL A 203 -6.56 -9.58 -14.96
C VAL A 203 -6.34 -11.09 -14.84
N LYS A 204 -7.22 -11.89 -15.48
CA LYS A 204 -7.24 -13.36 -15.38
C LYS A 204 -5.95 -14.08 -15.79
N PHE A 205 -5.05 -13.44 -16.53
CA PHE A 205 -3.85 -14.06 -17.11
C PHE A 205 -2.53 -13.53 -16.58
N HIS A 206 -2.55 -12.64 -15.60
CA HIS A 206 -1.32 -12.10 -15.02
C HIS A 206 -0.89 -12.92 -13.79
N PRO A 207 0.35 -13.47 -13.75
CA PRO A 207 0.82 -14.25 -12.61
C PRO A 207 0.98 -13.41 -11.32
N GLU A 208 1.00 -12.07 -11.44
CA GLU A 208 1.09 -11.15 -10.31
C GLU A 208 0.03 -10.04 -10.42
N PRO A 209 -1.25 -10.30 -10.05
CA PRO A 209 -2.30 -9.28 -10.09
C PRO A 209 -2.05 -8.11 -9.14
N GLU A 210 -0.94 -8.16 -8.41
CA GLU A 210 -0.60 -7.22 -7.34
C GLU A 210 -0.22 -5.83 -7.80
N ARG A 211 0.17 -5.67 -9.08
CA ARG A 211 0.78 -4.43 -9.59
C ARG A 211 -0.11 -3.57 -10.48
N ILE A 212 -1.31 -4.03 -10.77
CA ILE A 212 -2.20 -3.29 -11.67
C ILE A 212 -3.09 -2.39 -10.83
N ARG A 213 -2.61 -1.19 -10.55
CA ARG A 213 -3.35 -0.16 -9.81
C ARG A 213 -3.53 1.14 -10.57
N GLU A 214 -2.77 1.33 -11.64
CA GLU A 214 -2.71 2.61 -12.36
C GLU A 214 -3.09 2.44 -13.83
N GLY A 215 -3.88 3.36 -14.36
CA GLY A 215 -4.53 3.28 -15.67
C GLY A 215 -3.64 3.47 -16.90
N TRP A 216 -2.34 3.54 -16.75
CA TRP A 216 -1.38 3.80 -17.82
C TRP A 216 -0.58 2.57 -18.29
N TRP A 217 -1.08 1.39 -17.98
CA TRP A 217 -0.50 0.13 -18.44
C TRP A 217 -0.79 -0.11 -19.92
N LEU A 218 0.28 -0.17 -20.71
CA LEU A 218 0.19 -0.55 -22.11
C LEU A 218 0.34 -2.07 -22.26
N PRO A 219 -0.39 -2.70 -23.21
CA PRO A 219 -0.15 -4.09 -23.57
C PRO A 219 1.31 -4.26 -24.00
N GLY A 220 2.08 -5.05 -23.24
CA GLY A 220 3.51 -5.28 -23.51
C GLY A 220 4.47 -4.88 -22.39
N ASP A 221 4.09 -3.98 -21.49
CA ASP A 221 4.97 -3.54 -20.38
C ASP A 221 5.16 -4.60 -19.27
N PHE A 222 4.40 -5.68 -19.35
CA PHE A 222 4.50 -6.81 -18.41
C PHE A 222 5.82 -7.58 -18.48
N SER A 223 6.61 -7.40 -19.55
CA SER A 223 7.92 -8.04 -19.70
C SER A 223 9.05 -7.31 -18.99
N ALA A 224 8.92 -6.00 -18.76
CA ALA A 224 9.96 -5.18 -18.15
C ALA A 224 10.11 -5.38 -16.63
N SER A 225 9.15 -5.99 -15.95
CA SER A 225 9.20 -6.24 -14.50
C SER A 225 9.91 -7.54 -14.10
N ARG A 226 10.44 -8.32 -15.06
CA ARG A 226 11.16 -9.58 -14.80
C ARG A 226 12.66 -9.44 -14.61
N GLY A 227 13.20 -8.25 -14.68
CA GLY A 227 14.63 -8.03 -14.63
C GLY A 227 15.03 -6.83 -13.81
N SER A 228 15.18 -7.03 -12.52
CA SER A 228 16.17 -6.36 -11.67
C SER A 228 15.95 -6.73 -10.22
#